data_735ecbf782564172a0c363b59e5a1ba0
#
_entry.id   735ecbf782564172a0c363b59e5a1ba0
#
_cell.length_a   1.000
_cell.length_b   1.000
_cell.length_c   1.000
_cell.angle_alpha   90.00
_cell.angle_beta   90.00
_cell.angle_gamma   90.00
#
_symmetry.space_group_name_H-M   'P 1'
#
loop_
_entity.id
_entity.type
_entity.pdbx_description
1 polymer ?
#
loop_
_entity_poly.entity_id
_entity_poly.type
_entity_poly.pdbx_seq_one_letter_code
_entity_poly.pdbx_strand_id
1 'polypeptide(L)'
;MNERINYVTSEMQMTADDARVSFGSLSGEQLNWKPAEKSWSVGQCLEHIIKTNEQFYDEFNRLAAGKRRNTFWQNNSPFSGAFGRFLISAVSEDSKKSKAPSKAIVPPSDISDDIVGRFTEHVSGVNEMVERCADADLRKTVVSSPFLSVMTYRLDDAYTVLVEHTKRHIRQAKRVMATEGFPASEAAATAGKE
;
A
#
# COMPACT_ATOMS: atom_id res chain seq x y z
N MET A 1 5.36 21.15 12.35
CA MET A 1 4.86 19.84 11.84
C MET A 1 6.04 18.87 11.89
N ASN A 2 5.84 17.62 12.26
CA ASN A 2 6.92 16.62 12.40
C ASN A 2 7.50 16.28 11.01
N GLU A 3 8.81 16.49 10.80
CA GLU A 3 9.48 16.23 9.51
C GLU A 3 9.21 14.82 8.96
N ARG A 4 9.13 13.84 9.86
CA ARG A 4 8.86 12.46 9.47
C ARG A 4 7.43 12.26 8.95
N ILE A 5 6.44 12.91 9.57
CA ILE A 5 5.05 12.92 9.10
C ILE A 5 4.98 13.54 7.70
N ASN A 6 5.60 14.71 7.52
CA ASN A 6 5.64 15.38 6.21
C ASN A 6 6.28 14.50 5.13
N TYR A 7 7.38 13.81 5.47
CA TYR A 7 8.00 12.86 4.56
C TYR A 7 7.03 11.75 4.15
N VAL A 8 6.37 11.10 5.11
CA VAL A 8 5.45 9.99 4.85
C VAL A 8 4.28 10.43 3.99
N THR A 9 3.62 11.55 4.33
CA THR A 9 2.46 12.05 3.59
C THR A 9 2.85 12.51 2.18
N SER A 10 4.02 13.14 2.02
CA SER A 10 4.56 13.52 0.71
C SER A 10 4.85 12.30 -0.16
N GLU A 11 5.51 11.27 0.37
CA GLU A 11 5.81 10.05 -0.36
C GLU A 11 4.54 9.31 -0.79
N MET A 12 3.54 9.23 0.08
CA MET A 12 2.24 8.65 -0.25
C MET A 12 1.53 9.47 -1.34
N GLN A 13 1.54 10.81 -1.25
CA GLN A 13 0.96 11.68 -2.28
C GLN A 13 1.66 11.48 -3.63
N MET A 14 2.98 11.40 -3.66
CA MET A 14 3.74 11.12 -4.88
C MET A 14 3.32 9.78 -5.52
N THR A 15 3.00 8.76 -4.73
CA THR A 15 2.50 7.49 -5.29
C THR A 15 1.09 7.62 -5.86
N ALA A 16 0.22 8.46 -5.28
CA ALA A 16 -1.11 8.72 -5.80
C ALA A 16 -1.04 9.48 -7.14
N ASP A 17 -0.19 10.50 -7.21
CA ASP A 17 0.03 11.28 -8.44
C ASP A 17 0.64 10.40 -9.55
N ASP A 18 1.61 9.57 -9.22
CA ASP A 18 2.20 8.61 -10.13
C ASP A 18 1.18 7.58 -10.65
N ALA A 19 0.32 7.05 -9.79
CA ALA A 19 -0.76 6.15 -10.20
C ALA A 19 -1.75 6.85 -11.14
N ARG A 20 -2.15 8.09 -10.83
CA ARG A 20 -3.06 8.88 -11.66
C ARG A 20 -2.47 9.13 -13.04
N VAL A 21 -1.20 9.51 -13.13
CA VAL A 21 -0.51 9.77 -14.40
C VAL A 21 -0.30 8.48 -15.19
N SER A 22 0.10 7.39 -14.51
CA SER A 22 0.46 6.14 -15.19
C SER A 22 -0.75 5.28 -15.58
N PHE A 23 -1.85 5.33 -14.82
CA PHE A 23 -2.97 4.38 -14.93
C PHE A 23 -4.32 5.06 -15.18
N GLY A 24 -4.43 6.39 -15.03
CA GLY A 24 -5.70 7.11 -15.07
C GLY A 24 -6.43 7.09 -16.42
N SER A 25 -5.73 6.78 -17.51
CA SER A 25 -6.32 6.66 -18.86
C SER A 25 -6.53 5.21 -19.30
N LEU A 26 -6.25 4.21 -18.44
CA LEU A 26 -6.43 2.80 -18.77
C LEU A 26 -7.92 2.43 -18.82
N SER A 27 -8.29 1.65 -19.83
CA SER A 27 -9.62 1.04 -19.91
C SER A 27 -9.81 -0.07 -18.87
N GLY A 28 -11.06 -0.47 -18.59
CA GLY A 28 -11.36 -1.59 -17.71
C GLY A 28 -10.70 -2.89 -18.16
N GLU A 29 -10.60 -3.15 -19.48
CA GLU A 29 -9.86 -4.27 -20.03
C GLU A 29 -8.38 -4.20 -19.64
N GLN A 30 -7.74 -3.04 -19.81
CA GLN A 30 -6.34 -2.81 -19.46
C GLN A 30 -6.09 -2.92 -17.95
N LEU A 31 -7.00 -2.38 -17.11
CA LEU A 31 -6.91 -2.46 -15.65
C LEU A 31 -7.03 -3.90 -15.14
N ASN A 32 -7.77 -4.75 -15.84
CA ASN A 32 -8.00 -6.14 -15.46
C ASN A 32 -7.11 -7.16 -16.20
N TRP A 33 -6.35 -6.72 -17.21
CA TRP A 33 -5.46 -7.62 -17.94
C TRP A 33 -4.35 -8.19 -17.06
N LYS A 34 -4.06 -9.48 -17.25
CA LYS A 34 -3.03 -10.22 -16.50
C LYS A 34 -2.00 -10.83 -17.45
N PRO A 35 -0.71 -10.64 -17.20
CA PRO A 35 0.33 -11.26 -18.01
C PRO A 35 0.36 -12.80 -17.93
N ALA A 36 -0.19 -13.37 -16.86
CA ALA A 36 -0.37 -14.81 -16.67
C ALA A 36 -1.47 -15.07 -15.64
N GLU A 37 -2.06 -16.26 -15.65
CA GLU A 37 -3.17 -16.68 -14.77
C GLU A 37 -2.93 -16.36 -13.28
N LYS A 38 -1.71 -16.58 -12.80
CA LYS A 38 -1.32 -16.36 -11.38
C LYS A 38 -0.67 -15.00 -11.13
N SER A 39 -0.68 -14.11 -12.11
CA SER A 39 -0.19 -12.73 -11.98
C SER A 39 -1.33 -11.79 -11.62
N TRP A 40 -0.99 -10.69 -10.97
CA TRP A 40 -1.95 -9.62 -10.73
C TRP A 40 -2.01 -8.65 -11.91
N SER A 41 -3.18 -8.09 -12.12
CA SER A 41 -3.41 -6.97 -13.04
C SER A 41 -2.99 -5.65 -12.39
N VAL A 42 -3.01 -4.56 -13.17
CA VAL A 42 -2.81 -3.19 -12.66
C VAL A 42 -3.84 -2.89 -11.56
N GLY A 43 -5.12 -3.10 -11.83
CA GLY A 43 -6.19 -2.87 -10.88
C GLY A 43 -6.04 -3.70 -9.60
N GLN A 44 -5.63 -4.96 -9.72
CA GLN A 44 -5.38 -5.81 -8.55
C GLN A 44 -4.21 -5.32 -7.69
N CYS A 45 -3.18 -4.73 -8.27
CA CYS A 45 -2.10 -4.13 -7.51
C CYS A 45 -2.61 -2.94 -6.67
N LEU A 46 -3.43 -2.06 -7.25
CA LEU A 46 -4.01 -0.91 -6.54
C LEU A 46 -4.99 -1.35 -5.44
N GLU A 47 -5.89 -2.28 -5.75
CA GLU A 47 -6.86 -2.80 -4.78
C GLU A 47 -6.15 -3.50 -3.60
N HIS A 48 -5.04 -4.20 -3.86
CA HIS A 48 -4.23 -4.81 -2.81
C HIS A 48 -3.62 -3.77 -1.88
N ILE A 49 -3.14 -2.64 -2.40
CA ILE A 49 -2.62 -1.55 -1.57
C ILE A 49 -3.72 -1.02 -0.66
N ILE A 50 -4.90 -0.72 -1.20
CA ILE A 50 -6.06 -0.25 -0.43
C ILE A 50 -6.36 -1.22 0.71
N LYS A 51 -6.60 -2.49 0.38
CA LYS A 51 -6.94 -3.53 1.36
C LYS A 51 -5.86 -3.73 2.42
N THR A 52 -4.60 -3.60 2.06
CA THR A 52 -3.49 -3.76 3.01
C THR A 52 -3.41 -2.57 3.96
N ASN A 53 -3.53 -1.36 3.45
CA ASN A 53 -3.49 -0.15 4.27
C ASN A 53 -4.68 -0.06 5.23
N GLU A 54 -5.86 -0.49 4.82
CA GLU A 54 -7.05 -0.56 5.67
C GLU A 54 -6.86 -1.42 6.92
N GLN A 55 -5.99 -2.44 6.85
CA GLN A 55 -5.71 -3.27 8.02
C GLN A 55 -5.03 -2.49 9.17
N PHE A 56 -4.43 -1.34 8.89
CA PHE A 56 -3.81 -0.48 9.89
C PHE A 56 -4.78 0.53 10.52
N TYR A 57 -5.98 0.71 9.97
CA TYR A 57 -6.91 1.77 10.35
C TYR A 57 -7.32 1.72 11.81
N ASP A 58 -7.64 0.55 12.34
CA ASP A 58 -8.05 0.40 13.74
C ASP A 58 -6.93 0.81 14.70
N GLU A 59 -5.69 0.42 14.40
CA GLU A 59 -4.54 0.75 15.23
C GLU A 59 -4.24 2.26 15.20
N PHE A 60 -4.23 2.87 14.02
CA PHE A 60 -3.97 4.29 13.87
C PHE A 60 -5.10 5.16 14.43
N ASN A 61 -6.36 4.79 14.23
CA ASN A 61 -7.50 5.49 14.83
C ASN A 61 -7.46 5.43 16.37
N ARG A 62 -7.05 4.29 16.93
CA ARG A 62 -6.88 4.14 18.38
C ARG A 62 -5.77 5.05 18.91
N LEU A 63 -4.64 5.15 18.18
CA LEU A 63 -3.54 6.05 18.52
C LEU A 63 -3.95 7.51 18.43
N ALA A 64 -4.62 7.92 17.35
CA ALA A 64 -5.11 9.27 17.14
C ALA A 64 -6.13 9.71 18.21
N ALA A 65 -6.91 8.77 18.74
CA ALA A 65 -7.86 9.03 19.82
C ALA A 65 -7.20 9.08 21.23
N GLY A 66 -5.87 8.95 21.33
CA GLY A 66 -5.15 8.91 22.60
C GLY A 66 -5.47 7.69 23.48
N LYS A 67 -6.23 6.72 22.94
CA LYS A 67 -6.65 5.52 23.66
C LYS A 67 -5.54 4.48 23.67
N ARG A 68 -4.46 4.72 24.42
CA ARG A 68 -3.38 3.76 24.60
C ARG A 68 -3.75 2.70 25.64
N ARG A 69 -4.30 1.59 25.21
CA ARG A 69 -4.19 0.33 25.92
C ARG A 69 -3.20 -0.53 25.15
N ASN A 70 -1.93 -0.44 25.51
CA ASN A 70 -0.92 -1.32 24.97
C ASN A 70 -1.26 -2.77 25.30
N THR A 71 -1.16 -3.65 24.33
CA THR A 71 -1.25 -5.10 24.56
C THR A 71 -0.03 -5.57 25.37
N PHE A 72 -0.11 -6.76 25.97
CA PHE A 72 1.04 -7.37 26.64
C PHE A 72 2.28 -7.38 25.73
N TRP A 73 2.12 -7.73 24.47
CA TRP A 73 3.20 -7.81 23.48
C TRP A 73 3.78 -6.43 23.13
N GLN A 74 2.97 -5.39 23.03
CA GLN A 74 3.44 -4.02 22.80
C GLN A 74 4.31 -3.51 23.96
N ASN A 75 3.97 -3.91 25.20
CA ASN A 75 4.72 -3.49 26.39
C ASN A 75 6.01 -4.30 26.62
N ASN A 76 6.04 -5.57 26.23
CA ASN A 76 7.07 -6.51 26.65
C ASN A 76 7.89 -7.13 25.51
N SER A 77 7.62 -6.79 24.24
CA SER A 77 8.39 -7.36 23.13
C SER A 77 9.78 -6.72 23.00
N PRO A 78 10.86 -7.46 23.23
CA PRO A 78 12.21 -6.94 23.05
C PRO A 78 12.62 -6.87 21.58
N PHE A 79 11.82 -7.45 20.68
CA PHE A 79 12.15 -7.65 19.27
C PHE A 79 11.47 -6.67 18.30
N SER A 80 10.71 -5.69 18.80
CA SER A 80 9.93 -4.77 17.94
C SER A 80 10.77 -4.08 16.88
N GLY A 81 11.98 -3.65 17.21
CA GLY A 81 12.88 -3.03 16.24
C GLY A 81 13.47 -4.03 15.22
N ALA A 82 13.62 -5.31 15.56
CA ALA A 82 14.09 -6.34 14.64
C ALA A 82 12.96 -6.74 13.67
N PHE A 83 11.74 -6.88 14.17
CA PHE A 83 10.56 -7.16 13.34
C PHE A 83 10.26 -6.02 12.37
N GLY A 84 10.39 -4.75 12.80
CA GLY A 84 10.23 -3.60 11.91
C GLY A 84 11.22 -3.66 10.74
N ARG A 85 12.50 -3.82 11.01
CA ARG A 85 13.53 -3.96 9.96
C ARG A 85 13.29 -5.15 9.03
N PHE A 86 12.89 -6.30 9.58
CA PHE A 86 12.54 -7.48 8.78
C PHE A 86 11.38 -7.18 7.82
N LEU A 87 10.30 -6.55 8.30
CA LEU A 87 9.15 -6.21 7.47
C LEU A 87 9.52 -5.20 6.38
N ILE A 88 10.28 -4.15 6.74
CA ILE A 88 10.75 -3.16 5.77
C ILE A 88 11.54 -3.86 4.65
N SER A 89 12.51 -4.72 5.00
CA SER A 89 13.27 -5.48 4.00
C SER A 89 12.36 -6.34 3.13
N ALA A 90 11.39 -7.04 3.72
CA ALA A 90 10.47 -7.92 3.00
C ALA A 90 9.56 -7.17 2.02
N VAL A 91 9.15 -5.92 2.33
CA VAL A 91 8.29 -5.11 1.45
C VAL A 91 9.06 -4.28 0.45
N SER A 92 10.32 -3.92 0.73
CA SER A 92 11.17 -3.10 -0.14
C SER A 92 11.76 -3.89 -1.31
N GLU A 93 11.96 -5.21 -1.17
CA GLU A 93 12.55 -6.04 -2.21
C GLU A 93 11.52 -6.43 -3.29
N ASP A 94 11.78 -6.03 -4.55
CA ASP A 94 10.93 -6.37 -5.70
C ASP A 94 11.11 -7.82 -6.20
N SER A 95 12.16 -8.50 -5.78
CA SER A 95 12.60 -9.78 -6.37
C SER A 95 11.87 -11.01 -5.84
N LYS A 96 11.28 -10.95 -4.65
CA LYS A 96 10.64 -12.12 -4.03
C LYS A 96 9.12 -12.08 -4.20
N LYS A 97 8.57 -13.01 -5.01
CA LYS A 97 7.14 -13.29 -5.01
C LYS A 97 6.79 -13.93 -3.66
N SER A 98 6.10 -13.20 -2.82
CA SER A 98 5.59 -13.65 -1.53
C SER A 98 4.07 -13.83 -1.63
N LYS A 99 3.56 -14.87 -1.01
CA LYS A 99 2.10 -15.01 -0.86
C LYS A 99 1.60 -13.97 0.14
N ALA A 100 0.42 -13.40 -0.14
CA ALA A 100 -0.25 -12.51 0.80
C ALA A 100 -0.43 -13.22 2.16
N PRO A 101 -0.07 -12.59 3.28
CA PRO A 101 -0.13 -13.21 4.61
C PRO A 101 -1.57 -13.45 5.10
N SER A 102 -2.56 -12.85 4.46
CA SER A 102 -3.98 -12.98 4.79
C SER A 102 -4.84 -12.97 3.52
N LYS A 103 -5.92 -13.75 3.53
CA LYS A 103 -6.94 -13.71 2.47
C LYS A 103 -7.66 -12.35 2.39
N ALA A 104 -7.71 -11.61 3.50
CA ALA A 104 -8.38 -10.30 3.57
C ALA A 104 -7.77 -9.27 2.62
N ILE A 105 -6.47 -9.37 2.33
CA ILE A 105 -5.74 -8.45 1.45
C ILE A 105 -5.56 -8.99 0.01
N VAL A 106 -6.12 -10.15 -0.29
CA VAL A 106 -6.13 -10.66 -1.66
C VAL A 106 -7.19 -9.90 -2.46
N PRO A 107 -6.82 -9.25 -3.58
CA PRO A 107 -7.79 -8.55 -4.41
C PRO A 107 -8.74 -9.51 -5.11
N PRO A 108 -9.99 -9.09 -5.44
CA PRO A 108 -10.89 -9.87 -6.26
C PRO A 108 -10.33 -10.08 -7.68
N SER A 109 -10.94 -10.98 -8.45
CA SER A 109 -10.52 -11.27 -9.82
C SER A 109 -10.88 -10.16 -10.80
N ASP A 110 -11.94 -9.42 -10.51
CA ASP A 110 -12.48 -8.35 -11.33
C ASP A 110 -12.46 -7.05 -10.53
N ILE A 111 -11.87 -6.02 -11.12
CA ILE A 111 -11.64 -4.70 -10.50
C ILE A 111 -12.45 -3.66 -11.27
N SER A 112 -13.17 -2.84 -10.54
CA SER A 112 -13.94 -1.71 -11.09
C SER A 112 -13.03 -0.67 -11.78
N ASP A 113 -13.52 -0.05 -12.82
CA ASP A 113 -12.80 0.94 -13.65
C ASP A 113 -12.44 2.21 -12.86
N ASP A 114 -13.12 2.48 -11.75
CA ASP A 114 -12.85 3.62 -10.87
C ASP A 114 -11.66 3.41 -9.91
N ILE A 115 -10.96 2.28 -9.99
CA ILE A 115 -9.92 1.89 -9.03
C ILE A 115 -8.82 2.93 -8.85
N VAL A 116 -8.44 3.66 -9.91
CA VAL A 116 -7.41 4.70 -9.82
C VAL A 116 -7.91 5.88 -8.99
N GLY A 117 -9.17 6.29 -9.19
CA GLY A 117 -9.83 7.31 -8.38
C GLY A 117 -9.93 6.90 -6.90
N ARG A 118 -10.42 5.68 -6.64
CA ARG A 118 -10.50 5.11 -5.29
C ARG A 118 -9.14 5.02 -4.61
N PHE A 119 -8.09 4.66 -5.33
CA PHE A 119 -6.75 4.62 -4.78
C PHE A 119 -6.23 6.01 -4.39
N THR A 120 -6.44 7.04 -5.23
CA THR A 120 -6.02 8.41 -4.91
C THR A 120 -6.78 8.98 -3.71
N GLU A 121 -8.09 8.75 -3.62
CA GLU A 121 -8.91 9.12 -2.45
C GLU A 121 -8.45 8.37 -1.20
N HIS A 122 -8.19 7.07 -1.32
CA HIS A 122 -7.67 6.26 -0.22
C HIS A 122 -6.34 6.80 0.33
N VAL A 123 -5.41 7.21 -0.53
CA VAL A 123 -4.15 7.83 -0.10
C VAL A 123 -4.38 9.12 0.67
N SER A 124 -5.34 9.95 0.25
CA SER A 124 -5.71 11.15 1.00
C SER A 124 -6.19 10.82 2.42
N GLY A 125 -7.06 9.81 2.56
CA GLY A 125 -7.52 9.32 3.87
C GLY A 125 -6.39 8.74 4.74
N VAL A 126 -5.42 8.04 4.12
CA VAL A 126 -4.22 7.56 4.82
C VAL A 126 -3.37 8.72 5.33
N ASN A 127 -3.17 9.76 4.52
CA ASN A 127 -2.41 10.95 4.90
C ASN A 127 -3.05 11.66 6.10
N GLU A 128 -4.37 11.89 6.06
CA GLU A 128 -5.11 12.47 7.19
C GLU A 128 -4.93 11.65 8.47
N MET A 129 -4.94 10.33 8.36
CA MET A 129 -4.77 9.44 9.50
C MET A 129 -3.36 9.49 10.07
N VAL A 130 -2.34 9.56 9.22
CA VAL A 130 -0.93 9.73 9.62
C VAL A 130 -0.75 11.08 10.35
N GLU A 131 -1.35 12.15 9.82
CA GLU A 131 -1.31 13.49 10.43
C GLU A 131 -1.98 13.53 11.81
N ARG A 132 -3.10 12.84 11.99
CA ARG A 132 -3.79 12.72 13.28
C ARG A 132 -2.95 12.00 14.35
N CYS A 133 -1.93 11.25 13.95
CA CYS A 133 -0.97 10.60 14.85
C CYS A 133 0.31 11.42 15.07
N ALA A 134 0.38 12.68 14.62
CA ALA A 134 1.60 13.51 14.65
C ALA A 134 2.16 13.77 16.04
N ASP A 135 1.30 13.76 17.08
CA ASP A 135 1.71 13.95 18.50
C ASP A 135 2.28 12.68 19.15
N ALA A 136 2.22 11.54 18.46
CA ALA A 136 2.78 10.31 18.98
C ALA A 136 4.32 10.31 18.86
N ASP A 137 5.00 9.83 19.91
CA ASP A 137 6.45 9.55 19.83
C ASP A 137 6.67 8.33 18.91
N LEU A 138 7.03 8.59 17.66
CA LEU A 138 7.12 7.58 16.61
C LEU A 138 8.10 6.44 16.94
N ARG A 139 9.16 6.75 17.72
CA ARG A 139 10.21 5.79 18.08
C ARG A 139 9.86 4.96 19.31
N LYS A 140 9.09 5.53 20.24
CA LYS A 140 8.67 4.85 21.48
C LYS A 140 7.31 4.18 21.35
N THR A 141 6.47 4.66 20.42
CA THR A 141 5.16 4.05 20.18
C THR A 141 5.34 2.73 19.46
N VAL A 142 4.82 1.66 20.05
CA VAL A 142 4.83 0.31 19.49
C VAL A 142 3.42 -0.04 19.04
N VAL A 143 3.32 -0.56 17.83
CA VAL A 143 2.07 -1.02 17.20
C VAL A 143 2.15 -2.52 16.93
N SER A 144 1.01 -3.19 16.89
CA SER A 144 0.91 -4.60 16.51
C SER A 144 0.70 -4.76 15.02
N SER A 145 1.27 -5.82 14.45
CA SER A 145 0.96 -6.21 13.09
C SER A 145 -0.52 -6.55 12.95
N PRO A 146 -1.21 -6.05 11.93
CA PRO A 146 -2.60 -6.42 11.68
C PRO A 146 -2.76 -7.90 11.25
N PHE A 147 -1.68 -8.53 10.81
CA PHE A 147 -1.69 -9.91 10.34
C PHE A 147 -1.25 -10.92 11.39
N LEU A 148 -0.47 -10.50 12.38
CA LEU A 148 0.03 -11.33 13.46
C LEU A 148 0.22 -10.49 14.73
N SER A 149 -0.75 -10.53 15.63
CA SER A 149 -0.82 -9.65 16.81
C SER A 149 0.36 -9.76 17.76
N VAL A 150 1.08 -10.89 17.76
CA VAL A 150 2.32 -11.07 18.53
C VAL A 150 3.53 -10.37 17.91
N MET A 151 3.47 -10.03 16.61
CA MET A 151 4.49 -9.28 15.92
C MET A 151 4.25 -7.79 16.14
N THR A 152 5.18 -7.15 16.84
CA THR A 152 5.12 -5.73 17.14
C THR A 152 6.31 -5.00 16.56
N TYR A 153 6.11 -3.74 16.16
CA TYR A 153 7.15 -2.86 15.63
C TYR A 153 6.85 -1.40 15.96
N ARG A 154 7.82 -0.52 15.76
CA ARG A 154 7.66 0.90 16.06
C ARG A 154 6.70 1.55 15.08
N LEU A 155 6.02 2.61 15.49
CA LEU A 155 5.15 3.38 14.61
C LEU A 155 5.92 3.96 13.42
N ASP A 156 7.17 4.38 13.62
CA ASP A 156 8.06 4.82 12.55
C ASP A 156 8.33 3.72 11.50
N ASP A 157 8.53 2.48 11.95
CA ASP A 157 8.69 1.33 11.07
C ASP A 157 7.38 1.01 10.32
N ALA A 158 6.21 1.15 10.98
CA ALA A 158 4.91 0.98 10.34
C ALA A 158 4.71 1.96 9.18
N TYR A 159 5.07 3.21 9.36
CA TYR A 159 5.02 4.22 8.30
C TYR A 159 5.98 3.92 7.14
N THR A 160 7.18 3.44 7.46
CA THR A 160 8.12 2.99 6.41
C THR A 160 7.55 1.82 5.62
N VAL A 161 6.98 0.81 6.29
CA VAL A 161 6.32 -0.34 5.65
C VAL A 161 5.19 0.14 4.73
N LEU A 162 4.35 1.06 5.19
CA LEU A 162 3.22 1.61 4.42
C LEU A 162 3.70 2.25 3.11
N VAL A 163 4.72 3.11 3.17
CA VAL A 163 5.28 3.79 2.00
C VAL A 163 5.95 2.80 1.04
N GLU A 164 6.85 1.95 1.55
CA GLU A 164 7.63 1.04 0.70
C GLU A 164 6.74 -0.04 0.06
N HIS A 165 5.75 -0.56 0.78
CA HIS A 165 4.77 -1.49 0.25
C HIS A 165 3.95 -0.87 -0.88
N THR A 166 3.47 0.37 -0.69
CA THR A 166 2.73 1.11 -1.73
C THR A 166 3.60 1.31 -2.97
N LYS A 167 4.81 1.83 -2.82
CA LYS A 167 5.77 2.01 -3.92
C LYS A 167 6.06 0.71 -4.68
N ARG A 168 6.26 -0.38 -3.95
CA ARG A 168 6.51 -1.70 -4.55
C ARG A 168 5.38 -2.12 -5.48
N HIS A 169 4.13 -1.98 -5.04
CA HIS A 169 2.98 -2.40 -5.85
C HIS A 169 2.66 -1.44 -6.99
N ILE A 170 2.96 -0.15 -6.88
CA ILE A 170 2.96 0.78 -8.03
C ILE A 170 3.99 0.34 -9.07
N ARG A 171 5.24 0.03 -8.66
CA ARG A 171 6.25 -0.52 -9.58
C ARG A 171 5.81 -1.85 -10.20
N GLN A 172 5.12 -2.71 -9.43
CA GLN A 172 4.57 -3.95 -9.95
C GLN A 172 3.51 -3.69 -11.03
N ALA A 173 2.59 -2.76 -10.80
CA ALA A 173 1.56 -2.38 -11.77
C ALA A 173 2.19 -1.83 -13.07
N LYS A 174 3.22 -1.01 -12.97
CA LYS A 174 3.97 -0.52 -14.15
C LYS A 174 4.64 -1.66 -14.94
N ARG A 175 5.18 -2.66 -14.24
CA ARG A 175 5.74 -3.85 -14.93
C ARG A 175 4.68 -4.65 -15.68
N VAL A 176 3.45 -4.72 -15.16
CA VAL A 176 2.33 -5.35 -15.87
C VAL A 176 2.07 -4.64 -17.19
N MET A 177 2.01 -3.30 -17.20
CA MET A 177 1.82 -2.51 -18.43
C MET A 177 2.96 -2.69 -19.44
N ALA A 178 4.19 -2.89 -18.96
CA ALA A 178 5.37 -3.08 -19.82
C ALA A 178 5.53 -4.52 -20.33
N THR A 179 4.63 -5.45 -19.94
CA THR A 179 4.72 -6.85 -20.38
C THR A 179 4.16 -6.98 -21.82
N GLU A 180 4.84 -7.77 -22.65
CA GLU A 180 4.37 -8.11 -23.99
C GLU A 180 2.93 -8.67 -23.96
N GLY A 181 2.09 -8.21 -24.89
CA GLY A 181 0.68 -8.58 -24.94
C GLY A 181 -0.23 -7.70 -24.08
N PHE A 182 0.27 -6.65 -23.41
CA PHE A 182 -0.60 -5.67 -22.75
C PHE A 182 -1.51 -5.01 -23.81
N PRO A 183 -2.86 -4.89 -23.57
CA PRO A 183 -3.79 -4.38 -24.57
C PRO A 183 -3.44 -2.96 -25.03
N ALA A 184 -3.47 -2.72 -26.34
CA ALA A 184 -3.28 -1.38 -26.89
C ALA A 184 -4.42 -0.44 -26.43
N SER A 185 -4.13 0.86 -26.32
CA SER A 185 -5.20 1.84 -26.09
C SER A 185 -6.11 1.93 -27.32
N GLU A 186 -7.42 2.13 -27.11
CA GLU A 186 -8.38 2.29 -28.22
C GLU A 186 -7.99 3.43 -29.17
N ALA A 187 -7.33 4.48 -28.66
CA ALA A 187 -6.81 5.58 -29.48
C ALA A 187 -5.71 5.13 -30.46
N ALA A 188 -4.90 4.13 -30.11
CA ALA A 188 -3.87 3.59 -31.00
C ALA A 188 -4.46 2.60 -32.03
N ALA A 189 -5.56 1.93 -31.69
CA ALA A 189 -6.23 0.97 -32.58
C ALA A 189 -6.95 1.66 -33.76
N THR A 190 -7.37 2.92 -33.63
CA THR A 190 -8.00 3.71 -34.67
C THR A 190 -7.00 4.37 -35.63
N ALA A 191 -5.80 4.71 -35.18
CA ALA A 191 -4.77 5.36 -35.98
C ALA A 191 -4.03 4.42 -36.95
N GLY A 192 -4.18 3.10 -36.81
CA GLY A 192 -3.55 2.09 -37.67
C GLY A 192 -4.44 1.58 -38.84
N LYS A 193 -5.64 2.18 -39.06
CA LYS A 193 -6.61 1.78 -40.10
C LYS A 193 -6.80 2.82 -41.21
N GLU A 194 -5.95 3.85 -41.28
CA GLU A 194 -5.91 4.80 -42.41
C GLU A 194 -4.79 4.46 -43.42
#